data_0c856df1ffd5277efdcf8f06714afdc6
#
_entry.id   0c856df1ffd5277efdcf8f06714afdc6
#
_cell.length_a   1.000
_cell.length_b   1.000
_cell.length_c   1.000
_cell.angle_alpha   90.00
_cell.angle_beta   90.00
_cell.angle_gamma   90.00
#
_symmetry.space_group_name_H-M   'P 1'
#
loop_
_entity.id
_entity.type
_entity.pdbx_description
1 polymer ?
#
loop_
_entity_poly.entity_id
_entity_poly.type
_entity_poly.pdbx_seq_one_letter_code
_entity_poly.pdbx_strand_id
1 'polypeptide(L)'
;NQRSFVILPDGKVTICEELYWHPNFIIGDLTKQSILEVWNSDKAISLFNITQNDMQPESQCKMCGVFDKCRGYQGVCWKIIVGAYGPSNWSYPDPRCPQAPACLRKIYLE
;
A
#
# COMPACT_ATOMS: atom_id res chain seq x y z
N ASN A 1 -12.06 1.52 6.74
CA ASN A 1 -11.26 1.87 5.57
C ASN A 1 -12.13 2.44 4.47
N GLN A 2 -11.78 3.61 4.01
CA GLN A 2 -12.45 4.23 2.87
C GLN A 2 -11.63 3.92 1.62
N ARG A 3 -12.34 3.54 0.56
CA ARG A 3 -11.72 3.37 -0.74
C ARG A 3 -11.69 4.72 -1.43
N SER A 4 -10.54 5.11 -1.90
CA SER A 4 -10.40 6.32 -2.69
C SER A 4 -9.34 6.12 -3.75
N PHE A 5 -9.50 6.82 -4.87
CA PHE A 5 -8.58 6.72 -5.98
C PHE A 5 -8.01 8.09 -6.30
N VAL A 6 -6.79 8.09 -6.80
CA VAL A 6 -6.17 9.27 -7.40
C VAL A 6 -5.99 8.98 -8.88
N ILE A 7 -6.48 9.88 -9.73
CA ILE A 7 -6.34 9.75 -11.17
C ILE A 7 -5.18 10.63 -11.60
N LEU A 8 -4.20 10.00 -12.24
CA LEU A 8 -3.00 10.69 -12.69
C LEU A 8 -3.21 11.33 -14.06
N PRO A 9 -2.41 12.33 -14.44
CA PRO A 9 -2.58 13.02 -15.72
C PRO A 9 -2.52 12.13 -16.95
N ASP A 10 -1.82 10.99 -16.87
CA ASP A 10 -1.72 10.04 -17.96
C ASP A 10 -2.88 9.05 -18.02
N GLY A 11 -3.86 9.19 -17.12
CA GLY A 11 -5.02 8.30 -17.06
C GLY A 11 -4.86 7.12 -16.13
N LYS A 12 -3.69 6.88 -15.59
CA LYS A 12 -3.50 5.79 -14.63
C LYS A 12 -4.16 6.12 -13.31
N VAL A 13 -4.56 5.09 -12.58
CA VAL A 13 -5.26 5.23 -11.31
C VAL A 13 -4.41 4.60 -10.22
N THR A 14 -4.21 5.32 -9.14
CA THR A 14 -3.48 4.85 -7.98
C THR A 14 -4.24 5.18 -6.71
N ILE A 15 -3.75 4.68 -5.58
CA ILE A 15 -4.36 4.96 -4.28
C ILE A 15 -3.73 6.15 -3.57
N CYS A 16 -2.57 6.60 -4.03
CA CYS A 16 -1.86 7.73 -3.44
C CYS A 16 -1.00 8.38 -4.53
N GLU A 17 -1.10 9.69 -4.67
CA GLU A 17 -0.32 10.41 -5.69
C GLU A 17 1.18 10.28 -5.50
N GLU A 18 1.63 9.98 -4.28
CA GLU A 18 3.04 9.80 -3.98
C GLU A 18 3.55 8.42 -4.38
N LEU A 19 2.65 7.52 -4.79
CA LEU A 19 2.98 6.16 -5.21
C LEU A 19 2.74 5.96 -6.71
N TYR A 20 2.69 7.03 -7.47
CA TYR A 20 2.38 6.99 -8.90
C TYR A 20 3.39 6.17 -9.70
N TRP A 21 4.57 6.00 -9.20
CA TRP A 21 5.66 5.28 -9.85
C TRP A 21 5.76 3.81 -9.46
N HIS A 22 5.01 3.38 -8.44
CA HIS A 22 5.13 2.02 -7.90
C HIS A 22 4.10 1.10 -8.55
N PRO A 23 4.55 0.07 -9.31
CA PRO A 23 3.60 -0.78 -10.05
C PRO A 23 2.57 -1.47 -9.17
N ASN A 24 2.91 -1.81 -7.94
CA ASN A 24 1.99 -2.47 -7.02
C ASN A 24 0.77 -1.62 -6.69
N PHE A 25 0.89 -0.31 -6.80
CA PHE A 25 -0.16 0.64 -6.40
C PHE A 25 -0.84 1.30 -7.59
N ILE A 26 -0.47 0.92 -8.81
CA ILE A 26 -1.21 1.32 -10.01
C ILE A 26 -2.31 0.29 -10.21
N ILE A 27 -3.55 0.70 -10.04
CA ILE A 27 -4.69 -0.24 -10.01
C ILE A 27 -5.53 -0.20 -11.27
N GLY A 28 -5.26 0.70 -12.20
CA GLY A 28 -5.99 0.75 -13.44
C GLY A 28 -5.49 1.85 -14.37
N ASP A 29 -6.11 1.90 -15.55
CA ASP A 29 -5.76 2.84 -16.60
C ASP A 29 -7.04 3.26 -17.31
N LEU A 30 -7.44 4.52 -17.12
CA LEU A 30 -8.68 5.04 -17.68
C LEU A 30 -8.62 5.25 -19.20
N THR A 31 -7.45 5.09 -19.81
CA THR A 31 -7.37 5.08 -21.28
C THR A 31 -7.87 3.77 -21.85
N LYS A 32 -8.01 2.73 -21.04
CA LYS A 32 -8.42 1.38 -21.45
C LYS A 32 -9.63 0.86 -20.70
N GLN A 33 -9.97 1.46 -19.57
CA GLN A 33 -11.02 1.00 -18.66
C GLN A 33 -11.90 2.16 -18.23
N SER A 34 -13.15 1.87 -17.89
CA SER A 34 -14.00 2.86 -17.22
C SER A 34 -13.64 2.95 -15.75
N ILE A 35 -14.08 4.03 -15.10
CA ILE A 35 -13.85 4.20 -13.66
C ILE A 35 -14.50 3.07 -12.85
N LEU A 36 -15.66 2.61 -13.27
CA LEU A 36 -16.35 1.49 -12.60
C LEU A 36 -15.59 0.19 -12.77
N GLU A 37 -15.00 -0.03 -13.93
CA GLU A 37 -14.17 -1.22 -14.15
C GLU A 37 -12.95 -1.23 -13.25
N VAL A 38 -12.30 -0.07 -13.10
CA VAL A 38 -11.16 0.04 -12.19
C VAL A 38 -11.59 -0.18 -10.74
N TRP A 39 -12.69 0.44 -10.33
CA TRP A 39 -13.21 0.34 -8.97
C TRP A 39 -13.52 -1.11 -8.60
N ASN A 40 -14.05 -1.88 -9.54
CA ASN A 40 -14.44 -3.27 -9.31
C ASN A 40 -13.38 -4.28 -9.76
N SER A 41 -12.19 -3.83 -10.13
CA SER A 41 -11.13 -4.73 -10.57
C SER A 41 -10.59 -5.57 -9.42
N ASP A 42 -10.10 -6.76 -9.75
CA ASP A 42 -9.49 -7.65 -8.76
C ASP A 42 -8.32 -6.97 -8.07
N LYS A 43 -7.54 -6.20 -8.81
CA LYS A 43 -6.38 -5.52 -8.25
C LYS A 43 -6.78 -4.47 -7.22
N ALA A 44 -7.80 -3.67 -7.51
CA ALA A 44 -8.30 -2.68 -6.58
C ALA A 44 -8.88 -3.35 -5.33
N ILE A 45 -9.69 -4.37 -5.53
CA ILE A 45 -10.32 -5.09 -4.42
C ILE A 45 -9.26 -5.74 -3.53
N SER A 46 -8.27 -6.40 -4.13
CA SER A 46 -7.19 -7.05 -3.38
C SER A 46 -6.40 -6.06 -2.55
N LEU A 47 -6.13 -4.89 -3.11
CA LEU A 47 -5.33 -3.90 -2.40
C LEU A 47 -6.07 -3.29 -1.21
N PHE A 48 -7.38 -3.05 -1.36
CA PHE A 48 -8.19 -2.51 -0.26
C PHE A 48 -8.60 -3.56 0.76
N ASN A 49 -8.58 -4.84 0.38
CA ASN A 49 -8.90 -5.96 1.26
C ASN A 49 -7.69 -6.86 1.47
N ILE A 50 -6.53 -6.26 1.65
CA ILE A 50 -5.29 -7.01 1.78
C ILE A 50 -5.35 -7.92 3.00
N THR A 51 -4.86 -9.15 2.84
CA THR A 51 -4.86 -10.14 3.90
C THR A 51 -3.45 -10.38 4.41
N GLN A 52 -3.36 -11.03 5.57
CA GLN A 52 -2.06 -11.37 6.14
C GLN A 52 -1.26 -12.30 5.22
N ASN A 53 -1.95 -13.15 4.46
CA ASN A 53 -1.30 -14.02 3.48
C ASN A 53 -0.63 -13.24 2.35
N ASP A 54 -1.09 -12.03 2.08
CA ASP A 54 -0.51 -11.18 1.02
C ASP A 54 0.80 -10.53 1.45
N MET A 55 1.15 -10.62 2.73
CA MET A 55 2.37 -10.02 3.23
C MET A 55 3.59 -10.84 2.80
N GLN A 56 4.69 -10.13 2.58
CA GLN A 56 5.95 -10.76 2.21
C GLN A 56 6.48 -11.60 3.38
N PRO A 57 7.18 -12.72 3.10
CA PRO A 57 7.69 -13.59 4.17
C PRO A 57 8.60 -12.87 5.16
N GLU A 58 9.31 -11.85 4.72
CA GLU A 58 10.25 -11.08 5.57
C GLU A 58 9.55 -10.01 6.40
N SER A 59 8.26 -9.74 6.13
CA SER A 59 7.53 -8.71 6.86
C SER A 59 7.08 -9.22 8.23
N GLN A 60 7.28 -8.42 9.25
CA GLN A 60 6.77 -8.71 10.59
C GLN A 60 5.24 -8.78 10.61
N CYS A 61 4.58 -8.12 9.67
CA CYS A 61 3.12 -8.19 9.54
C CYS A 61 2.61 -9.58 9.20
N LYS A 62 3.45 -10.41 8.56
CA LYS A 62 3.09 -11.76 8.14
C LYS A 62 2.66 -12.63 9.32
N MET A 63 3.25 -12.42 10.48
CA MET A 63 2.98 -13.21 11.67
C MET A 63 2.37 -12.39 12.81
N CYS A 64 1.94 -11.17 12.52
CA CYS A 64 1.42 -10.29 13.56
C CYS A 64 0.03 -10.71 14.03
N GLY A 65 -0.13 -10.91 15.32
CA GLY A 65 -1.40 -11.36 15.89
C GLY A 65 -2.52 -10.32 15.87
N VAL A 66 -2.19 -9.06 15.64
CA VAL A 66 -3.18 -7.97 15.58
C VAL A 66 -3.34 -7.41 14.16
N PHE A 67 -2.92 -8.18 13.17
CA PHE A 67 -2.93 -7.73 11.77
C PHE A 67 -4.29 -7.20 11.34
N ASP A 68 -5.36 -7.98 11.57
CA ASP A 68 -6.69 -7.59 11.11
C ASP A 68 -7.16 -6.30 11.76
N LYS A 69 -6.89 -6.15 13.05
CA LYS A 69 -7.26 -4.96 13.78
C LYS A 69 -6.49 -3.73 13.26
N CYS A 70 -5.20 -3.89 13.06
CA CYS A 70 -4.34 -2.80 12.59
C CYS A 70 -4.74 -2.36 11.18
N ARG A 71 -4.82 -3.31 10.24
CA ARG A 71 -5.11 -3.00 8.84
C ARG A 71 -6.57 -2.62 8.63
N GLY A 72 -7.46 -3.17 9.46
CA GLY A 72 -8.88 -2.91 9.32
C GLY A 72 -9.32 -1.57 9.86
N TYR A 73 -8.74 -1.14 10.99
CA TYR A 73 -9.20 0.07 11.68
C TYR A 73 -8.28 1.26 11.51
N GLN A 74 -6.99 1.03 11.67
CA GLN A 74 -6.04 2.15 11.67
C GLN A 74 -5.45 2.39 10.30
N GLY A 75 -5.31 1.34 9.54
CA GLY A 75 -4.64 1.41 8.26
C GLY A 75 -3.16 1.72 8.41
N VAL A 76 -2.49 1.78 7.30
CA VAL A 76 -1.08 2.14 7.24
C VAL A 76 -0.87 3.10 6.09
N CYS A 77 0.21 3.84 6.12
CA CYS A 77 0.57 4.71 5.02
C CYS A 77 1.60 4.00 4.15
N TRP A 78 1.16 3.52 2.99
CA TRP A 78 2.03 2.82 2.06
C TRP A 78 3.23 3.67 1.64
N LYS A 79 3.01 4.97 1.47
CA LYS A 79 4.08 5.90 1.13
C LYS A 79 5.19 5.90 2.17
N ILE A 80 4.83 5.93 3.44
CA ILE A 80 5.80 5.95 4.54
C ILE A 80 6.56 4.62 4.58
N ILE A 81 5.87 3.51 4.39
CA ILE A 81 6.50 2.18 4.38
C ILE A 81 7.52 2.08 3.24
N VAL A 82 7.11 2.45 2.05
CA VAL A 82 7.99 2.40 0.88
C VAL A 82 9.18 3.35 1.06
N GLY A 83 8.95 4.51 1.64
CA GLY A 83 10.01 5.46 1.92
C GLY A 83 11.03 4.95 2.93
N ALA A 84 10.56 4.21 3.94
CA ALA A 84 11.42 3.70 5.01
C ALA A 84 12.20 2.45 4.60
N TYR A 85 11.56 1.55 3.85
CA TYR A 85 12.12 0.21 3.60
C TYR A 85 12.39 -0.08 2.13
N GLY A 86 12.07 0.84 1.24
CA GLY A 86 12.26 0.68 -0.18
C GLY A 86 11.07 0.04 -0.88
N PRO A 87 10.99 0.17 -2.21
CA PRO A 87 9.80 -0.27 -2.95
C PRO A 87 9.59 -1.78 -2.94
N SER A 88 10.67 -2.56 -2.81
CA SER A 88 10.57 -4.02 -2.76
C SER A 88 9.97 -4.51 -1.45
N ASN A 89 9.99 -3.71 -0.40
CA ASN A 89 9.53 -4.08 0.93
C ASN A 89 8.21 -3.41 1.28
N TRP A 90 7.33 -3.26 0.30
CA TRP A 90 6.08 -2.52 0.41
C TRP A 90 5.12 -3.08 1.48
N SER A 91 5.24 -4.35 1.84
CA SER A 91 4.35 -4.95 2.85
C SER A 91 4.95 -4.97 4.25
N TYR A 92 6.08 -4.32 4.47
CA TYR A 92 6.67 -4.19 5.80
C TYR A 92 5.73 -3.37 6.69
N PRO A 93 5.90 -3.47 8.03
CA PRO A 93 5.09 -2.65 8.92
C PRO A 93 5.38 -1.17 8.75
N ASP A 94 4.37 -0.35 9.04
CA ASP A 94 4.57 1.09 9.12
C ASP A 94 5.70 1.35 10.14
N PRO A 95 6.68 2.23 9.84
CA PRO A 95 7.79 2.47 10.77
C PRO A 95 7.35 2.92 12.17
N ARG A 96 6.13 3.41 12.32
CA ARG A 96 5.58 3.79 13.63
C ARG A 96 5.13 2.58 14.44
N CYS A 97 5.07 1.40 13.84
CA CYS A 97 4.69 0.18 14.53
C CYS A 97 5.80 -0.26 15.48
N PRO A 98 5.48 -0.70 16.72
CA PRO A 98 6.50 -1.20 17.65
C PRO A 98 7.26 -2.42 17.15
N GLN A 99 6.67 -3.18 16.22
CA GLN A 99 7.29 -4.37 15.62
C GLN A 99 8.16 -4.05 14.41
N ALA A 100 8.18 -2.79 13.97
CA ALA A 100 8.86 -2.42 12.74
C ALA A 100 10.38 -2.52 12.90
N PRO A 101 11.08 -3.04 11.90
CA PRO A 101 12.54 -3.05 11.93
C PRO A 101 13.11 -1.66 11.75
N ALA A 102 14.41 -1.51 11.98
CA ALA A 102 15.09 -0.25 11.71
C ALA A 102 14.93 0.13 10.24
N CYS A 103 14.78 1.42 9.95
CA CYS A 103 14.63 1.89 8.59
C CYS A 103 15.87 1.54 7.77
N LEU A 104 15.64 1.00 6.56
CA LEU A 104 16.71 0.67 5.65
C LEU A 104 17.29 1.89 4.96
N ARG A 105 16.49 2.95 4.87
CA ARG A 105 16.91 4.23 4.34
C ARG A 105 16.85 5.24 5.46
N LYS A 106 17.83 6.14 5.48
CA LYS A 106 17.81 7.20 6.47
C LYS A 106 16.68 8.16 6.17
N ILE A 107 15.84 8.35 7.15
CA ILE A 107 14.80 9.35 7.10
C ILE A 107 15.22 10.48 8.02
N TYR A 108 15.39 11.64 7.45
CA TYR A 108 15.80 12.80 8.23
C TYR A 108 14.56 13.55 8.65
N LEU A 109 14.44 13.74 9.93
CA LEU A 109 13.28 14.38 10.53
C LEU A 109 13.59 15.83 10.95
N GLU A 110 14.49 16.41 10.25
CA GLU A 110 14.82 17.80 10.48
C GLU A 110 13.68 18.73 10.09
#